data_036644ec17f26c8e55bfa12669e81092
#
_entry.id   036644ec17f26c8e55bfa12669e81092
#
_cell.length_a   1.000
_cell.length_b   1.000
_cell.length_c   1.000
_cell.angle_alpha   90.00
_cell.angle_beta   90.00
_cell.angle_gamma   90.00
#
_symmetry.space_group_name_H-M   'P 1'
#
loop_
_entity.id
_entity.type
_entity.pdbx_description
1 polymer ?
#
loop_
_entity_poly.entity_id
_entity_poly.type
_entity_poly.pdbx_seq_one_letter_code
_entity_poly.pdbx_strand_id
1 'polypeptide(L)'
;YVNVSQNYNEITEMDEKVLNSVNAEWSNENGKYMNRAQVGNPLGSVYGYRYKGVYQYSYDYLLNQQRENNWTSSDFENWINNEFLAKGKTAPVALDKDGKVLMQEDGTPKHVVYDYTGVNYEFKGGDAIYEDINHDGEINSLDVVYLGNSLPKVNGGFGFTFTYDRFTLRTSFNYRFGNKVVNTARMNLE
;
A
#
# COMPACT_ATOMS: atom_id res chain seq x y z
N TYR A 1 17.88 -34.95 -9.59
CA TYR A 1 16.44 -34.83 -9.58
C TYR A 1 16.03 -33.35 -9.66
N VAL A 2 14.87 -33.11 -10.25
CA VAL A 2 14.20 -31.78 -10.27
C VAL A 2 12.73 -32.02 -10.01
N ASN A 3 12.13 -31.23 -9.16
CA ASN A 3 10.69 -31.19 -8.98
C ASN A 3 10.20 -29.74 -8.99
N VAL A 4 9.03 -29.54 -9.57
CA VAL A 4 8.33 -28.25 -9.63
C VAL A 4 6.88 -28.50 -9.28
N SER A 5 6.34 -27.70 -8.39
CA SER A 5 4.94 -27.73 -8.01
C SER A 5 4.36 -26.32 -8.11
N GLN A 6 3.18 -26.21 -8.70
CA GLN A 6 2.41 -24.98 -8.75
C GLN A 6 1.11 -25.21 -8.02
N ASN A 7 0.73 -24.25 -7.17
CA ASN A 7 -0.55 -24.28 -6.50
C ASN A 7 -1.30 -22.97 -6.82
N TYR A 8 -2.52 -23.13 -7.27
CA TYR A 8 -3.49 -22.04 -7.41
C TYR A 8 -4.69 -22.35 -6.53
N ASN A 9 -5.07 -21.39 -5.72
CA ASN A 9 -6.26 -21.48 -4.91
C ASN A 9 -7.01 -20.15 -4.92
N GLU A 10 -8.31 -20.23 -4.82
CA GLU A 10 -9.23 -19.10 -4.79
C GLU A 10 -10.41 -19.44 -3.90
N ILE A 11 -10.85 -18.52 -3.09
CA ILE A 11 -12.06 -18.66 -2.29
C ILE A 11 -13.25 -18.35 -3.21
N THR A 12 -13.98 -19.36 -3.61
CA THR A 12 -15.12 -19.22 -4.53
C THR A 12 -16.41 -18.85 -3.81
N GLU A 13 -16.56 -19.33 -2.58
CA GLU A 13 -17.73 -19.09 -1.75
C GLU A 13 -17.36 -19.09 -0.28
N MET A 14 -18.04 -18.27 0.52
CA MET A 14 -17.86 -18.24 1.97
C MET A 14 -19.16 -17.81 2.64
N ASP A 15 -19.54 -18.48 3.71
CA ASP A 15 -20.69 -18.08 4.52
C ASP A 15 -20.48 -16.67 5.11
N GLU A 16 -21.52 -15.84 5.07
CA GLU A 16 -21.45 -14.44 5.51
C GLU A 16 -21.01 -14.29 6.98
N LYS A 17 -21.42 -15.21 7.84
CA LYS A 17 -21.01 -15.20 9.25
C LYS A 17 -19.52 -15.49 9.42
N VAL A 18 -18.99 -16.39 8.58
CA VAL A 18 -17.54 -16.70 8.57
C VAL A 18 -16.79 -15.51 7.99
N LEU A 19 -17.28 -14.94 6.91
CA LEU A 19 -16.67 -13.74 6.29
C LEU A 19 -16.58 -12.59 7.30
N ASN A 20 -17.65 -12.30 8.02
CA ASN A 20 -17.70 -11.25 9.03
C ASN A 20 -16.80 -11.57 10.23
N SER A 21 -16.71 -12.83 10.65
CA SER A 21 -15.83 -13.25 11.76
C SER A 21 -14.35 -13.13 11.40
N VAL A 22 -13.97 -13.54 10.18
CA VAL A 22 -12.56 -13.53 9.73
C VAL A 22 -12.10 -12.13 9.35
N ASN A 23 -13.02 -11.28 8.90
CA ASN A 23 -12.76 -9.90 8.52
C ASN A 23 -13.29 -8.90 9.56
N ALA A 24 -13.61 -9.37 10.79
CA ALA A 24 -13.96 -8.50 11.89
C ALA A 24 -12.94 -7.37 11.98
N GLU A 25 -13.44 -6.18 12.15
CA GLU A 25 -12.79 -4.87 12.07
C GLU A 25 -11.27 -4.90 11.88
N TRP A 26 -10.81 -4.40 10.77
CA TRP A 26 -9.40 -4.27 10.53
C TRP A 26 -8.81 -3.30 11.57
N SER A 27 -8.19 -3.89 12.59
CA SER A 27 -7.43 -3.14 13.57
C SER A 27 -6.05 -2.85 12.98
N ASN A 28 -5.79 -1.58 12.71
CA ASN A 28 -4.47 -1.11 12.30
C ASN A 28 -3.59 -0.77 13.53
N GLU A 29 -3.79 -1.49 14.62
CA GLU A 29 -2.92 -1.33 15.77
C GLU A 29 -1.46 -1.59 15.36
N ASN A 30 -0.64 -0.57 15.48
CA ASN A 30 0.79 -0.59 15.15
C ASN A 30 1.13 -0.82 13.67
N GLY A 31 0.28 -0.45 12.72
CA GLY A 31 0.56 -0.57 11.29
C GLY A 31 0.74 -2.00 10.78
N LYS A 32 0.22 -2.99 11.49
CA LYS A 32 0.33 -4.40 11.10
C LYS A 32 -0.59 -4.73 9.93
N TYR A 33 -0.05 -5.38 8.91
CA TYR A 33 -0.85 -5.96 7.84
C TYR A 33 -1.56 -7.21 8.36
N MET A 34 -2.82 -7.34 8.02
CA MET A 34 -3.63 -8.49 8.37
C MET A 34 -3.96 -9.33 7.14
N ASN A 35 -3.99 -10.64 7.33
CA ASN A 35 -4.55 -11.55 6.34
C ASN A 35 -6.08 -11.46 6.42
N ARG A 36 -6.71 -11.26 5.28
CA ARG A 36 -8.17 -11.28 5.15
C ARG A 36 -8.58 -12.42 4.23
N ALA A 37 -9.72 -13.00 4.52
CA ALA A 37 -10.40 -13.91 3.60
C ALA A 37 -11.43 -13.10 2.81
N GLN A 38 -11.42 -13.22 1.49
CA GLN A 38 -12.36 -12.55 0.60
C GLN A 38 -12.66 -13.44 -0.59
N VAL A 39 -13.95 -13.57 -0.96
CA VAL A 39 -14.36 -14.29 -2.17
C VAL A 39 -13.70 -13.66 -3.39
N GLY A 40 -13.19 -14.48 -4.31
CA GLY A 40 -12.43 -14.05 -5.47
C GLY A 40 -10.93 -13.89 -5.24
N ASN A 41 -10.47 -13.98 -4.00
CA ASN A 41 -9.04 -13.89 -3.67
C ASN A 41 -8.50 -15.21 -3.11
N PRO A 42 -7.19 -15.47 -3.26
CA PRO A 42 -6.59 -16.68 -2.73
C PRO A 42 -6.53 -16.67 -1.19
N LEU A 43 -6.55 -17.85 -0.60
CA LEU A 43 -6.27 -18.02 0.82
C LEU A 43 -4.85 -17.54 1.13
N GLY A 44 -4.67 -16.82 2.25
CA GLY A 44 -3.38 -16.23 2.63
C GLY A 44 -3.11 -14.87 2.01
N SER A 45 -4.15 -14.23 1.47
CA SER A 45 -4.08 -12.85 0.95
C SER A 45 -3.70 -11.87 2.04
N VAL A 46 -2.82 -10.91 1.68
CA VAL A 46 -2.37 -9.82 2.55
C VAL A 46 -2.96 -8.52 2.01
N TYR A 47 -3.59 -7.76 2.88
CA TYR A 47 -4.19 -6.47 2.58
C TYR A 47 -3.52 -5.37 3.38
N GLY A 48 -3.53 -4.16 2.86
CA GLY A 48 -2.98 -2.99 3.51
C GLY A 48 -3.04 -1.76 2.62
N TYR A 49 -2.53 -0.65 3.12
CA TYR A 49 -2.39 0.56 2.33
C TYR A 49 -1.26 0.42 1.32
N ARG A 50 -1.47 0.93 0.12
CA ARG A 50 -0.43 0.95 -0.91
C ARG A 50 0.42 2.19 -0.77
N TYR A 51 1.69 1.99 -0.42
CA TYR A 51 2.69 3.04 -0.33
C TYR A 51 3.06 3.60 -1.70
N LYS A 52 3.07 4.92 -1.85
CA LYS A 52 3.38 5.65 -3.09
C LYS A 52 4.64 6.51 -3.01
N GLY A 53 5.21 6.71 -1.85
CA GLY A 53 6.37 7.56 -1.65
C GLY A 53 6.26 8.40 -0.39
N VAL A 54 6.91 9.56 -0.39
CA VAL A 54 6.95 10.48 0.74
C VAL A 54 6.57 11.87 0.27
N TYR A 55 5.79 12.61 1.06
CA TYR A 55 5.48 14.00 0.80
C TYR A 55 6.74 14.85 0.88
N GLN A 56 7.11 15.47 -0.24
CA GLN A 56 8.33 16.30 -0.35
C GLN A 56 8.18 17.66 0.30
N TYR A 57 6.95 18.18 0.31
CA TYR A 57 6.60 19.51 0.82
C TYR A 57 5.49 19.41 1.86
N SER A 58 5.44 20.37 2.78
CA SER A 58 4.33 20.48 3.73
C SER A 58 3.11 21.14 3.09
N TYR A 59 1.96 20.95 3.71
CA TYR A 59 0.74 21.67 3.33
C TYR A 59 0.89 23.19 3.49
N ASP A 60 1.52 23.64 4.58
CA ASP A 60 1.81 25.05 4.82
C ASP A 60 2.68 25.69 3.75
N TYR A 61 3.59 24.93 3.14
CA TYR A 61 4.39 25.43 2.04
C TYR A 61 3.50 25.90 0.88
N LEU A 62 2.47 25.13 0.52
CA LEU A 62 1.54 25.49 -0.54
C LEU A 62 0.76 26.76 -0.18
N LEU A 63 0.22 26.84 1.04
CA LEU A 63 -0.53 28.01 1.49
C LEU A 63 0.33 29.29 1.53
N ASN A 64 1.62 29.14 1.89
CA ASN A 64 2.54 30.27 1.87
C ASN A 64 2.79 30.75 0.43
N GLN A 65 2.92 29.85 -0.56
CA GLN A 65 3.06 30.23 -1.96
C GLN A 65 1.83 31.00 -2.45
N GLN A 66 0.64 30.59 -2.07
CA GLN A 66 -0.58 31.36 -2.40
C GLN A 66 -0.52 32.79 -1.84
N ARG A 67 -0.15 32.93 -0.56
CA ARG A 67 -0.09 34.24 0.13
C ARG A 67 1.00 35.15 -0.45
N GLU A 68 2.20 34.62 -0.63
CA GLU A 68 3.36 35.38 -1.15
C GLU A 68 3.11 35.95 -2.56
N ASN A 69 2.39 35.22 -3.38
CA ASN A 69 2.10 35.60 -4.76
C ASN A 69 0.74 36.31 -4.92
N ASN A 70 -0.04 36.44 -3.85
CA ASN A 70 -1.41 37.01 -3.87
C ASN A 70 -2.31 36.32 -4.90
N TRP A 71 -2.20 35.01 -5.08
CA TRP A 71 -3.00 34.28 -6.05
C TRP A 71 -4.46 34.14 -5.62
N THR A 72 -5.36 34.28 -6.60
CA THR A 72 -6.73 33.84 -6.42
C THR A 72 -6.80 32.33 -6.28
N SER A 73 -7.92 31.80 -5.79
CA SER A 73 -8.11 30.34 -5.68
C SER A 73 -7.90 29.61 -7.01
N SER A 74 -8.36 30.22 -8.12
CA SER A 74 -8.19 29.65 -9.45
C SER A 74 -6.74 29.68 -9.93
N ASP A 75 -6.00 30.76 -9.67
CA ASP A 75 -4.57 30.84 -10.01
C ASP A 75 -3.77 29.81 -9.20
N PHE A 76 -4.11 29.66 -7.92
CA PHE A 76 -3.47 28.73 -7.02
C PHE A 76 -3.73 27.27 -7.42
N GLU A 77 -4.98 26.91 -7.74
CA GLU A 77 -5.34 25.60 -8.28
C GLU A 77 -4.56 25.29 -9.58
N ASN A 78 -4.53 26.25 -10.50
CA ASN A 78 -3.79 26.10 -11.75
C ASN A 78 -2.30 25.90 -11.52
N TRP A 79 -1.70 26.64 -10.61
CA TRP A 79 -0.29 26.49 -10.26
C TRP A 79 -0.02 25.12 -9.63
N ILE A 80 -0.87 24.65 -8.68
CA ILE A 80 -0.71 23.33 -8.07
C ILE A 80 -0.74 22.25 -9.16
N ASN A 81 -1.74 22.27 -10.04
CA ASN A 81 -1.91 21.23 -11.05
C ASN A 81 -0.81 21.25 -12.11
N ASN A 82 -0.46 22.42 -12.65
CA ASN A 82 0.37 22.53 -13.85
C ASN A 82 1.86 22.76 -13.56
N GLU A 83 2.20 23.35 -12.39
CA GLU A 83 3.59 23.67 -12.05
C GLU A 83 4.14 22.87 -10.88
N PHE A 84 3.28 22.43 -9.97
CA PHE A 84 3.71 21.69 -8.80
C PHE A 84 3.57 20.17 -9.02
N LEU A 85 2.37 19.66 -9.17
CA LEU A 85 2.08 18.23 -9.37
C LEU A 85 2.62 17.71 -10.71
N ALA A 86 2.47 18.46 -11.79
CA ALA A 86 2.98 18.07 -13.12
C ALA A 86 4.51 17.91 -13.16
N LYS A 87 5.24 18.55 -12.25
CA LYS A 87 6.70 18.39 -12.08
C LYS A 87 7.07 17.25 -11.11
N GLY A 88 6.10 16.45 -10.70
CA GLY A 88 6.32 15.32 -9.79
C GLY A 88 6.58 15.72 -8.33
N LYS A 89 6.27 16.95 -7.94
CA LYS A 89 6.34 17.39 -6.54
C LYS A 89 5.11 16.88 -5.79
N THR A 90 5.27 16.60 -4.50
CA THR A 90 4.22 16.04 -3.65
C THR A 90 4.05 16.83 -2.37
N ALA A 91 2.80 17.08 -2.00
CA ALA A 91 2.38 17.65 -0.72
C ALA A 91 1.09 16.96 -0.29
N PRO A 92 0.70 16.99 1.00
CA PRO A 92 -0.46 16.26 1.50
C PRO A 92 -1.78 16.95 1.12
N VAL A 93 -2.09 16.94 -0.18
CA VAL A 93 -3.34 17.44 -0.77
C VAL A 93 -4.08 16.31 -1.45
N ALA A 94 -5.41 16.30 -1.29
CA ALA A 94 -6.27 15.32 -1.92
C ALA A 94 -6.34 15.55 -3.44
N LEU A 95 -6.37 14.46 -4.20
CA LEU A 95 -6.41 14.47 -5.65
C LEU A 95 -7.67 13.76 -6.14
N ASP A 96 -8.27 14.26 -7.19
CA ASP A 96 -9.34 13.59 -7.89
C ASP A 96 -8.83 12.40 -8.75
N LYS A 97 -9.75 11.73 -9.44
CA LYS A 97 -9.44 10.59 -10.32
C LYS A 97 -8.54 10.94 -11.50
N ASP A 98 -8.49 12.21 -11.88
CA ASP A 98 -7.66 12.73 -12.97
C ASP A 98 -6.29 13.22 -12.44
N GLY A 99 -6.05 13.10 -11.14
CA GLY A 99 -4.81 13.53 -10.48
C GLY A 99 -4.72 15.03 -10.24
N LYS A 100 -5.84 15.76 -10.30
CA LYS A 100 -5.92 17.18 -10.00
C LYS A 100 -6.25 17.41 -8.53
N VAL A 101 -5.77 18.52 -7.99
CA VAL A 101 -6.02 18.89 -6.61
C VAL A 101 -7.51 19.15 -6.35
N LEU A 102 -8.04 18.62 -5.27
CA LEU A 102 -9.38 18.95 -4.77
C LEU A 102 -9.31 20.24 -3.95
N MET A 103 -10.09 21.24 -4.38
CA MET A 103 -10.19 22.53 -3.70
C MET A 103 -11.42 22.54 -2.79
N GLN A 104 -11.29 23.19 -1.62
CA GLN A 104 -12.38 23.46 -0.71
C GLN A 104 -13.11 24.75 -1.06
N GLU A 105 -14.28 24.99 -0.46
CA GLU A 105 -15.08 26.20 -0.70
C GLU A 105 -14.36 27.50 -0.30
N ASP A 106 -13.44 27.40 0.66
CA ASP A 106 -12.62 28.53 1.11
C ASP A 106 -11.47 28.89 0.18
N GLY A 107 -11.30 28.12 -0.91
CA GLY A 107 -10.25 28.32 -1.91
C GLY A 107 -8.89 27.74 -1.53
N THR A 108 -8.85 26.88 -0.53
CA THR A 108 -7.66 26.09 -0.14
C THR A 108 -7.75 24.66 -0.67
N PRO A 109 -6.61 23.97 -0.91
CA PRO A 109 -6.63 22.56 -1.28
C PRO A 109 -7.12 21.70 -0.10
N LYS A 110 -7.87 20.64 -0.39
CA LYS A 110 -8.26 19.69 0.66
C LYS A 110 -7.02 18.98 1.19
N HIS A 111 -6.79 19.06 2.50
CA HIS A 111 -5.69 18.38 3.18
C HIS A 111 -5.98 16.89 3.31
N VAL A 112 -5.00 16.03 3.00
CA VAL A 112 -5.11 14.59 3.22
C VAL A 112 -4.97 14.30 4.70
N VAL A 113 -5.91 13.52 5.23
CA VAL A 113 -5.95 13.11 6.63
C VAL A 113 -5.97 11.59 6.73
N TYR A 114 -5.42 11.07 7.82
CA TYR A 114 -5.60 9.68 8.22
C TYR A 114 -6.76 9.64 9.20
N ASP A 115 -7.87 9.07 8.78
CA ASP A 115 -9.07 8.90 9.60
C ASP A 115 -9.19 7.44 10.04
N TYR A 116 -8.83 7.19 11.27
CA TYR A 116 -8.95 5.88 11.90
C TYR A 116 -9.63 6.02 13.26
N THR A 117 -10.29 4.98 13.70
CA THR A 117 -11.10 4.99 14.94
C THR A 117 -10.39 5.69 16.10
N GLY A 118 -10.82 6.93 16.39
CA GLY A 118 -10.28 7.77 17.47
C GLY A 118 -8.98 8.51 17.16
N VAL A 119 -8.47 8.41 15.92
CA VAL A 119 -7.29 9.14 15.45
C VAL A 119 -7.64 9.89 14.18
N ASN A 120 -7.49 11.20 14.20
CA ASN A 120 -7.54 12.05 13.02
C ASN A 120 -6.17 12.72 12.88
N TYR A 121 -5.36 12.28 11.92
CA TYR A 121 -4.01 12.76 11.73
C TYR A 121 -3.88 13.47 10.39
N GLU A 122 -3.47 14.72 10.40
CA GLU A 122 -3.14 15.48 9.20
C GLU A 122 -1.72 15.15 8.74
N PHE A 123 -1.60 14.66 7.51
CA PHE A 123 -0.28 14.34 6.94
C PHE A 123 0.59 15.58 6.78
N LYS A 124 1.89 15.41 6.96
CA LYS A 124 2.90 16.47 6.89
C LYS A 124 3.94 16.17 5.81
N GLY A 125 4.73 17.16 5.47
CA GLY A 125 5.93 16.94 4.67
C GLY A 125 6.89 15.97 5.39
N GLY A 126 7.36 14.96 4.67
CA GLY A 126 8.15 13.86 5.23
C GLY A 126 7.37 12.59 5.55
N ASP A 127 6.05 12.67 5.65
CA ASP A 127 5.21 11.50 5.91
C ASP A 127 5.06 10.62 4.66
N ALA A 128 4.73 9.35 4.90
CA ALA A 128 4.44 8.39 3.85
C ALA A 128 3.16 8.76 3.09
N ILE A 129 3.21 8.65 1.76
CA ILE A 129 2.04 8.78 0.89
C ILE A 129 1.39 7.42 0.77
N TYR A 130 0.12 7.32 1.14
CA TYR A 130 -0.73 6.18 0.86
C TYR A 130 -1.69 6.49 -0.28
N GLU A 131 -2.04 5.46 -1.06
CA GLU A 131 -2.98 5.61 -2.17
C GLU A 131 -4.39 5.78 -1.63
N ASP A 132 -5.00 6.91 -1.95
CA ASP A 132 -6.40 7.22 -1.72
C ASP A 132 -7.20 6.64 -2.90
N ILE A 133 -7.91 5.54 -2.66
CA ILE A 133 -8.57 4.76 -3.72
C ILE A 133 -9.90 5.39 -4.14
N ASN A 134 -10.63 5.93 -3.18
CA ASN A 134 -11.93 6.55 -3.44
C ASN A 134 -11.84 8.04 -3.75
N HIS A 135 -10.64 8.63 -3.60
CA HIS A 135 -10.35 10.04 -3.86
C HIS A 135 -11.16 11.00 -2.98
N ASP A 136 -11.38 10.62 -1.72
CA ASP A 136 -12.09 11.47 -0.76
C ASP A 136 -11.15 12.33 0.11
N GLY A 137 -9.83 12.12 0.01
CA GLY A 137 -8.81 12.82 0.78
C GLY A 137 -8.64 12.29 2.20
N GLU A 138 -9.23 11.15 2.52
CA GLU A 138 -9.17 10.50 3.82
C GLU A 138 -8.57 9.10 3.67
N ILE A 139 -7.45 8.84 4.29
CA ILE A 139 -6.85 7.50 4.29
C ILE A 139 -7.48 6.70 5.43
N ASN A 140 -8.32 5.73 5.06
CA ASN A 140 -9.09 4.91 6.01
C ASN A 140 -9.25 3.46 5.54
N SER A 141 -10.18 2.71 6.11
CA SER A 141 -10.40 1.30 5.77
C SER A 141 -10.84 1.08 4.32
N LEU A 142 -11.37 2.10 3.64
CA LEU A 142 -11.81 2.03 2.24
C LEU A 142 -10.62 2.00 1.26
N ASP A 143 -9.44 2.47 1.70
CA ASP A 143 -8.21 2.51 0.90
C ASP A 143 -7.35 1.26 1.04
N VAL A 144 -7.85 0.28 1.76
CA VAL A 144 -7.17 -1.00 1.96
C VAL A 144 -7.31 -1.87 0.73
N VAL A 145 -6.18 -2.21 0.13
CA VAL A 145 -6.12 -3.01 -1.10
C VAL A 145 -5.37 -4.33 -0.91
N TYR A 146 -5.60 -5.25 -1.82
CA TYR A 146 -4.84 -6.48 -1.92
C TYR A 146 -3.38 -6.19 -2.29
N LEU A 147 -2.45 -6.57 -1.43
CA LEU A 147 -1.01 -6.37 -1.62
C LEU A 147 -0.29 -7.60 -2.15
N GLY A 148 -0.90 -8.78 -2.02
CA GLY A 148 -0.33 -10.02 -2.49
C GLY A 148 -0.74 -11.22 -1.63
N ASN A 149 -0.09 -12.35 -1.86
CA ASN A 149 -0.35 -13.60 -1.15
C ASN A 149 0.90 -14.05 -0.38
N SER A 150 0.71 -14.54 0.84
CA SER A 150 1.77 -15.14 1.64
C SER A 150 2.14 -16.56 1.18
N LEU A 151 1.25 -17.24 0.45
CA LEU A 151 1.52 -18.56 -0.08
C LEU A 151 2.29 -18.46 -1.41
N PRO A 152 3.31 -19.30 -1.62
CA PRO A 152 4.06 -19.32 -2.86
C PRO A 152 3.22 -19.85 -4.03
N LYS A 153 3.33 -19.21 -5.18
CA LYS A 153 2.70 -19.67 -6.43
C LYS A 153 3.42 -20.88 -7.00
N VAL A 154 4.75 -20.89 -6.86
CA VAL A 154 5.61 -21.97 -7.37
C VAL A 154 6.57 -22.35 -6.26
N ASN A 155 6.71 -23.65 -6.04
CA ASN A 155 7.72 -24.23 -5.16
C ASN A 155 8.34 -25.45 -5.80
N GLY A 156 9.53 -25.80 -5.36
CA GLY A 156 10.21 -26.97 -5.87
C GLY A 156 11.59 -27.14 -5.32
N GLY A 157 12.29 -28.09 -5.88
CA GLY A 157 13.67 -28.35 -5.53
C GLY A 157 14.42 -29.04 -6.65
N PHE A 158 15.71 -28.89 -6.64
CA PHE A 158 16.61 -29.65 -7.48
C PHE A 158 17.84 -30.08 -6.71
N GLY A 159 18.41 -31.20 -7.12
CA GLY A 159 19.62 -31.66 -6.51
C GLY A 159 20.37 -32.62 -7.45
N PHE A 160 21.66 -32.68 -7.24
CA PHE A 160 22.52 -33.61 -7.95
C PHE A 160 23.52 -34.25 -6.99
N THR A 161 23.99 -35.42 -7.38
CA THR A 161 25.09 -36.10 -6.74
C THR A 161 26.20 -36.29 -7.77
N PHE A 162 27.36 -35.81 -7.43
CA PHE A 162 28.57 -35.98 -8.26
C PHE A 162 29.57 -36.84 -7.48
N THR A 163 30.06 -37.91 -8.09
CA THR A 163 31.05 -38.80 -7.49
C THR A 163 32.26 -38.88 -8.40
N TYR A 164 33.43 -38.63 -7.84
CA TYR A 164 34.71 -38.75 -8.52
C TYR A 164 35.72 -39.41 -7.57
N ASP A 165 36.23 -40.57 -7.94
CA ASP A 165 37.09 -41.41 -7.13
C ASP A 165 36.51 -41.65 -5.73
N ARG A 166 37.13 -41.12 -4.71
CA ARG A 166 36.71 -41.20 -3.30
C ARG A 166 35.87 -40.01 -2.82
N PHE A 167 35.64 -39.02 -3.66
CA PHE A 167 34.85 -37.85 -3.35
C PHE A 167 33.43 -38.00 -3.86
N THR A 168 32.48 -37.67 -2.99
CA THR A 168 31.07 -37.54 -3.36
C THR A 168 30.56 -36.20 -2.90
N LEU A 169 30.11 -35.36 -3.84
CA LEU A 169 29.40 -34.13 -3.59
C LEU A 169 27.92 -34.35 -3.82
N ARG A 170 27.10 -34.12 -2.77
CA ARG A 170 25.65 -34.13 -2.88
C ARG A 170 25.10 -32.74 -2.56
N THR A 171 24.27 -32.21 -3.46
CA THR A 171 23.62 -30.91 -3.29
C THR A 171 22.11 -31.06 -3.37
N SER A 172 21.41 -30.22 -2.59
CA SER A 172 19.97 -30.11 -2.62
C SER A 172 19.58 -28.65 -2.44
N PHE A 173 18.77 -28.14 -3.36
CA PHE A 173 18.27 -26.77 -3.34
C PHE A 173 16.74 -26.82 -3.30
N ASN A 174 16.15 -25.95 -2.45
CA ASN A 174 14.71 -25.73 -2.42
C ASN A 174 14.44 -24.28 -2.76
N TYR A 175 13.36 -24.02 -3.51
CA TYR A 175 12.97 -22.68 -3.89
C TYR A 175 11.47 -22.46 -3.73
N ARG A 176 11.12 -21.21 -3.49
CA ARG A 176 9.74 -20.73 -3.42
C ARG A 176 9.67 -19.35 -4.06
N PHE A 177 8.66 -19.16 -4.94
CA PHE A 177 8.49 -17.90 -5.65
C PHE A 177 7.05 -17.42 -5.63
N GLY A 178 6.90 -16.08 -5.75
CA GLY A 178 5.61 -15.42 -5.93
C GLY A 178 4.82 -15.20 -4.65
N ASN A 179 5.43 -15.41 -3.47
CA ASN A 179 4.84 -15.04 -2.20
C ASN A 179 5.31 -13.66 -1.72
N LYS A 180 4.49 -13.04 -0.88
CA LYS A 180 4.83 -11.84 -0.10
C LYS A 180 5.14 -12.23 1.34
N VAL A 181 6.11 -11.58 1.92
CA VAL A 181 6.47 -11.77 3.33
C VAL A 181 6.28 -10.46 4.07
N VAL A 182 5.52 -10.49 5.15
CA VAL A 182 5.39 -9.36 6.05
C VAL A 182 6.60 -9.33 6.98
N ASN A 183 7.40 -8.28 6.91
CA ASN A 183 8.56 -8.10 7.77
C ASN A 183 8.15 -7.43 9.08
N THR A 184 7.62 -8.23 10.01
CA THR A 184 7.16 -7.75 11.32
C THR A 184 8.30 -7.21 12.20
N ALA A 185 9.52 -7.71 12.01
CA ALA A 185 10.68 -7.22 12.76
C ALA A 185 10.99 -5.76 12.41
N ARG A 186 10.94 -5.42 11.11
CA ARG A 186 11.13 -4.03 10.66
C ARG A 186 10.00 -3.12 11.14
N MET A 187 8.76 -3.60 11.04
CA MET A 187 7.58 -2.83 11.48
C MET A 187 7.59 -2.47 12.97
N ASN A 188 8.27 -3.27 13.80
CA ASN A 188 8.36 -3.02 15.23
C ASN A 188 9.55 -2.13 15.63
N LEU A 189 10.43 -1.79 14.69
CA LEU A 189 11.63 -0.97 14.89
C LEU A 189 11.45 0.48 14.42
N GLU A 190 10.42 0.75 13.63
CA GLU A 190 10.00 2.06 13.14
C GLU A 190 8.83 2.61 13.98
#